data_ab4bad4109de6fbfe7d4716d296bff70
#
_entry.id   ab4bad4109de6fbfe7d4716d296bff70
#
_cell.length_a   1.000
_cell.length_b   1.000
_cell.length_c   1.000
_cell.angle_alpha   90.00
_cell.angle_beta   90.00
_cell.angle_gamma   90.00
#
_symmetry.space_group_name_H-M   'P 1'
#
loop_
_entity.id
_entity.type
_entity.pdbx_description
1 polymer ?
#
loop_
_entity_poly.entity_id
_entity_poly.type
_entity_poly.pdbx_seq_one_letter_code
_entity_poly.pdbx_strand_id
1 'polypeptide(L)'
;VPEERLDAKDLRVLLLWILVGALGAGVAFKYFFRAFPEASVDFRVSRPAALEAARSFLTAQGYKLDGYQSSIVFRVDKNAKIYLEREVGLEQANLLMAGEVSVWYWHVRFFRPGQKEEFQVRVSPAGRLVGTTHVLEEAREGAQLDREAARAAAEAFLLTRYRANLAAYDYLPEEANSIERPKRRDWSFTWERRGFKAKDAPYRLRVIVHGNQADGCEEFLKVPEAWERDFQRLRSSNTLYEYIAVAPYALLHGALLWVLFELGRRGIIRWRGALKLGLVLAVLFFAMYANEWPLERAGYDTNSSYAGFLVSRMVLAALLGIAVGLVVSLTMAGG
;
A
#
# COMPACT_ATOMS: atom_id res chain seq x y z
N VAL A 1 35.54 -27.75 -26.19
CA VAL A 1 35.10 -26.42 -26.66
C VAL A 1 36.19 -25.48 -26.25
N PRO A 2 36.83 -24.71 -27.15
CA PRO A 2 37.80 -23.69 -26.75
C PRO A 2 37.14 -22.70 -25.81
N GLU A 3 37.79 -22.35 -24.71
CA GLU A 3 37.38 -21.23 -23.89
C GLU A 3 37.47 -19.97 -24.76
N GLU A 4 36.34 -19.44 -25.20
CA GLU A 4 36.30 -18.12 -25.84
C GLU A 4 36.69 -17.09 -24.79
N ARG A 5 37.92 -16.60 -24.90
CA ARG A 5 38.40 -15.46 -24.09
C ARG A 5 37.90 -14.18 -24.74
N LEU A 6 37.37 -13.26 -23.94
CA LEU A 6 36.99 -11.93 -24.38
C LEU A 6 38.16 -11.29 -25.12
N ASP A 7 37.95 -10.90 -26.37
CA ASP A 7 38.94 -10.19 -27.17
C ASP A 7 38.87 -8.67 -26.93
N ALA A 8 39.80 -7.92 -27.51
CA ALA A 8 39.83 -6.46 -27.36
C ALA A 8 38.62 -5.75 -27.95
N LYS A 9 37.92 -6.39 -28.89
CA LYS A 9 36.70 -5.87 -29.51
C LYS A 9 35.52 -6.06 -28.56
N ASP A 10 35.41 -7.22 -27.95
CA ASP A 10 34.37 -7.51 -26.91
C ASP A 10 34.51 -6.56 -25.72
N LEU A 11 35.74 -6.30 -25.29
CA LEU A 11 36.02 -5.38 -24.20
C LEU A 11 35.58 -3.94 -24.55
N ARG A 12 35.80 -3.48 -25.78
CA ARG A 12 35.31 -2.17 -26.25
C ARG A 12 33.80 -2.08 -26.28
N VAL A 13 33.13 -3.12 -26.75
CA VAL A 13 31.66 -3.20 -26.74
C VAL A 13 31.12 -3.20 -25.34
N LEU A 14 31.72 -3.96 -24.42
CA LEU A 14 31.36 -3.99 -23.02
C LEU A 14 31.53 -2.61 -22.37
N LEU A 15 32.68 -1.94 -22.59
CA LEU A 15 32.91 -0.58 -22.07
C LEU A 15 31.92 0.43 -22.62
N LEU A 16 31.52 0.32 -23.90
CA LEU A 16 30.49 1.17 -24.49
C LEU A 16 29.15 0.98 -23.77
N TRP A 17 28.74 -0.26 -23.52
CA TRP A 17 27.49 -0.54 -22.80
C TRP A 17 27.52 -0.10 -21.34
N ILE A 18 28.65 -0.23 -20.66
CA ILE A 18 28.86 0.32 -19.31
C ILE A 18 28.71 1.84 -19.34
N LEU A 19 29.32 2.52 -20.31
CA LEU A 19 29.21 3.98 -20.44
C LEU A 19 27.76 4.41 -20.72
N VAL A 20 27.06 3.75 -21.64
CA VAL A 20 25.64 4.00 -21.92
C VAL A 20 24.77 3.77 -20.68
N GLY A 21 25.04 2.69 -19.94
CA GLY A 21 24.36 2.39 -18.67
C GLY A 21 24.61 3.47 -17.61
N ALA A 22 25.86 3.92 -17.46
CA ALA A 22 26.22 4.98 -16.51
C ALA A 22 25.57 6.33 -16.86
N LEU A 23 25.54 6.69 -18.15
CA LEU A 23 24.84 7.90 -18.62
C LEU A 23 23.31 7.79 -18.37
N GLY A 24 22.72 6.64 -18.68
CA GLY A 24 21.31 6.37 -18.41
C GLY A 24 20.97 6.47 -16.93
N ALA A 25 21.82 5.90 -16.07
CA ALA A 25 21.69 6.02 -14.62
C ALA A 25 21.80 7.47 -14.12
N GLY A 26 22.74 8.25 -14.68
CA GLY A 26 22.88 9.68 -14.39
C GLY A 26 21.64 10.50 -14.75
N VAL A 27 21.06 10.24 -15.94
CA VAL A 27 19.80 10.86 -16.37
C VAL A 27 18.65 10.44 -15.46
N ALA A 28 18.52 9.15 -15.16
CA ALA A 28 17.49 8.64 -14.27
C ALA A 28 17.59 9.28 -12.87
N PHE A 29 18.80 9.37 -12.30
CA PHE A 29 19.03 10.00 -11.01
C PHE A 29 18.66 11.50 -11.01
N LYS A 30 19.07 12.24 -12.08
CA LYS A 30 18.75 13.67 -12.22
C LYS A 30 17.26 13.96 -12.25
N TYR A 31 16.48 13.10 -12.90
CA TYR A 31 15.04 13.31 -13.07
C TYR A 31 14.17 12.48 -12.13
N PHE A 32 14.79 11.70 -11.23
CA PHE A 32 14.11 10.76 -10.33
C PHE A 32 12.96 11.40 -9.54
N PHE A 33 13.25 12.52 -8.86
CA PHE A 33 12.25 13.22 -8.04
C PHE A 33 11.14 13.89 -8.86
N ARG A 34 11.39 14.17 -10.15
CA ARG A 34 10.33 14.68 -11.06
C ARG A 34 9.44 13.56 -11.58
N ALA A 35 10.02 12.39 -11.83
CA ALA A 35 9.29 11.23 -12.34
C ALA A 35 8.55 10.48 -11.23
N PHE A 36 9.06 10.52 -10.00
CA PHE A 36 8.50 9.82 -8.84
C PHE A 36 8.23 10.79 -7.69
N PRO A 37 7.05 11.42 -7.65
CA PRO A 37 6.68 12.35 -6.56
C PRO A 37 6.77 11.73 -5.17
N GLU A 38 6.61 10.41 -5.08
CA GLU A 38 6.78 9.63 -3.84
C GLU A 38 8.16 9.80 -3.20
N ALA A 39 9.18 10.01 -4.01
CA ALA A 39 10.54 10.21 -3.53
C ALA A 39 10.75 11.56 -2.84
N SER A 40 9.83 12.52 -3.04
CA SER A 40 9.86 13.85 -2.41
C SER A 40 9.09 13.93 -1.09
N VAL A 41 8.51 12.84 -0.61
CA VAL A 41 7.79 12.80 0.68
C VAL A 41 8.77 13.07 1.82
N ASP A 42 8.53 14.15 2.57
CA ASP A 42 9.33 14.53 3.74
C ASP A 42 8.93 13.71 4.97
N PHE A 43 9.70 12.65 5.25
CA PHE A 43 9.50 11.79 6.40
C PHE A 43 10.10 12.41 7.67
N ARG A 44 9.32 13.17 8.41
CA ARG A 44 9.72 13.72 9.71
C ARG A 44 9.59 12.70 10.84
N VAL A 45 8.75 11.69 10.65
CA VAL A 45 8.55 10.61 11.64
C VAL A 45 8.97 9.28 11.05
N SER A 46 9.80 8.57 11.80
CA SER A 46 10.20 7.19 11.46
C SER A 46 9.06 6.20 11.73
N ARG A 47 9.17 4.99 11.17
CA ARG A 47 8.23 3.89 11.42
C ARG A 47 8.00 3.62 12.93
N PRO A 48 9.04 3.50 13.79
CA PRO A 48 8.85 3.32 15.24
C PRO A 48 8.15 4.51 15.89
N ALA A 49 8.47 5.74 15.50
CA ALA A 49 7.85 6.94 16.06
C ALA A 49 6.35 7.03 15.68
N ALA A 50 5.98 6.65 14.46
CA ALA A 50 4.57 6.59 14.06
C ALA A 50 3.80 5.49 14.81
N LEU A 51 4.44 4.34 15.10
CA LEU A 51 3.85 3.29 15.93
C LEU A 51 3.58 3.79 17.35
N GLU A 52 4.55 4.50 17.93
CA GLU A 52 4.40 5.04 19.28
C GLU A 52 3.34 6.15 19.36
N ALA A 53 3.29 7.04 18.35
CA ALA A 53 2.23 8.06 18.26
C ALA A 53 0.83 7.41 18.20
N ALA A 54 0.68 6.34 17.41
CA ALA A 54 -0.57 5.60 17.32
C ALA A 54 -0.95 4.90 18.63
N ARG A 55 0.03 4.29 19.31
CA ARG A 55 -0.15 3.64 20.61
C ARG A 55 -0.58 4.65 21.67
N SER A 56 0.13 5.75 21.78
CA SER A 56 -0.15 6.84 22.72
C SER A 56 -1.55 7.42 22.52
N PHE A 57 -1.95 7.61 21.26
CA PHE A 57 -3.30 8.08 20.94
C PHE A 57 -4.38 7.12 21.45
N LEU A 58 -4.27 5.82 21.16
CA LEU A 58 -5.24 4.81 21.59
C LEU A 58 -5.27 4.67 23.13
N THR A 59 -4.10 4.66 23.75
CA THR A 59 -3.99 4.57 25.24
C THR A 59 -4.62 5.79 25.92
N ALA A 60 -4.41 6.99 25.35
CA ALA A 60 -5.04 8.22 25.85
C ALA A 60 -6.58 8.20 25.75
N GLN A 61 -7.13 7.36 24.86
CA GLN A 61 -8.57 7.11 24.78
C GLN A 61 -9.07 6.01 25.72
N GLY A 62 -8.17 5.40 26.50
CA GLY A 62 -8.50 4.35 27.47
C GLY A 62 -8.45 2.93 26.93
N TYR A 63 -7.99 2.74 25.67
CA TYR A 63 -7.82 1.40 25.12
C TYR A 63 -6.59 0.70 25.68
N LYS A 64 -6.76 -0.55 26.11
CA LYS A 64 -5.67 -1.42 26.56
C LYS A 64 -5.19 -2.27 25.38
N LEU A 65 -3.93 -2.08 25.00
CA LEU A 65 -3.33 -2.77 23.86
C LEU A 65 -2.50 -4.00 24.27
N ASP A 66 -2.69 -4.50 25.50
CA ASP A 66 -2.01 -5.71 25.98
C ASP A 66 -2.44 -6.94 25.18
N GLY A 67 -1.46 -7.68 24.68
CA GLY A 67 -1.69 -8.86 23.83
C GLY A 67 -2.06 -8.54 22.36
N TYR A 68 -2.18 -7.25 21.97
CA TYR A 68 -2.31 -6.89 20.57
C TYR A 68 -0.95 -6.97 19.87
N GLN A 69 -0.97 -7.57 18.69
CA GLN A 69 0.12 -7.48 17.72
C GLN A 69 -0.02 -6.18 16.93
N SER A 70 1.10 -5.67 16.41
CA SER A 70 1.08 -4.47 15.56
C SER A 70 1.68 -4.75 14.19
N SER A 71 1.13 -4.12 13.17
CA SER A 71 1.78 -3.98 11.87
C SER A 71 1.78 -2.51 11.46
N ILE A 72 2.81 -2.11 10.74
CA ILE A 72 2.95 -0.74 10.26
C ILE A 72 3.52 -0.75 8.84
N VAL A 73 2.80 -0.09 7.95
CA VAL A 73 3.18 0.07 6.55
C VAL A 73 2.92 1.50 6.10
N PHE A 74 3.75 1.99 5.20
CA PHE A 74 3.50 3.28 4.57
C PHE A 74 2.52 3.10 3.41
N ARG A 75 1.49 3.94 3.37
CA ARG A 75 0.43 3.86 2.37
C ARG A 75 0.16 5.19 1.71
N VAL A 76 -0.47 5.12 0.57
CA VAL A 76 -0.94 6.26 -0.20
C VAL A 76 -2.43 6.10 -0.53
N ASP A 77 -3.19 7.17 -0.42
CA ASP A 77 -4.49 7.26 -1.07
C ASP A 77 -4.28 7.49 -2.58
N LYS A 78 -4.29 6.38 -3.32
CA LYS A 78 -4.01 6.39 -4.76
C LYS A 78 -5.02 7.21 -5.55
N ASN A 79 -6.29 7.20 -5.17
CA ASN A 79 -7.33 7.92 -5.90
C ASN A 79 -7.16 9.43 -5.72
N ALA A 80 -6.96 9.89 -4.48
CA ALA A 80 -6.69 11.28 -4.18
C ALA A 80 -5.40 11.77 -4.87
N LYS A 81 -4.31 10.97 -4.79
CA LYS A 81 -3.03 11.29 -5.44
C LYS A 81 -3.20 11.49 -6.95
N ILE A 82 -3.76 10.49 -7.64
CA ILE A 82 -3.89 10.53 -9.11
C ILE A 82 -4.83 11.66 -9.54
N TYR A 83 -5.91 11.90 -8.77
CA TYR A 83 -6.81 13.02 -9.03
C TYR A 83 -6.06 14.34 -8.96
N LEU A 84 -5.32 14.60 -7.88
CA LEU A 84 -4.54 15.83 -7.72
C LEU A 84 -3.52 16.00 -8.85
N GLU A 85 -2.74 14.97 -9.16
CA GLU A 85 -1.72 15.04 -10.21
C GLU A 85 -2.30 15.33 -11.60
N ARG A 86 -3.48 14.79 -11.91
CA ARG A 86 -4.12 14.98 -13.22
C ARG A 86 -4.90 16.28 -13.34
N GLU A 87 -5.57 16.69 -12.28
CA GLU A 87 -6.56 17.76 -12.33
C GLU A 87 -5.98 19.12 -11.92
N VAL A 88 -4.97 19.15 -11.05
CA VAL A 88 -4.30 20.41 -10.65
C VAL A 88 -2.86 20.51 -11.14
N GLY A 89 -2.30 19.44 -11.73
CA GLY A 89 -0.93 19.36 -12.22
C GLY A 89 0.08 18.99 -11.12
N LEU A 90 1.23 18.42 -11.54
CA LEU A 90 2.20 17.81 -10.63
C LEU A 90 2.77 18.75 -9.56
N GLU A 91 3.09 19.99 -9.97
CA GLU A 91 3.70 20.95 -9.06
C GLU A 91 2.73 21.37 -7.94
N GLN A 92 1.52 21.77 -8.31
CA GLN A 92 0.49 22.14 -7.34
C GLN A 92 0.04 20.93 -6.50
N ALA A 93 -0.09 19.75 -7.10
CA ALA A 93 -0.41 18.52 -6.39
C ALA A 93 0.62 18.22 -5.30
N ASN A 94 1.91 18.34 -5.60
CA ASN A 94 2.98 18.13 -4.61
C ASN A 94 2.90 19.10 -3.44
N LEU A 95 2.59 20.38 -3.70
CA LEU A 95 2.39 21.37 -2.63
C LEU A 95 1.20 21.01 -1.74
N LEU A 96 0.05 20.65 -2.33
CA LEU A 96 -1.14 20.24 -1.59
C LEU A 96 -0.88 18.95 -0.76
N MET A 97 -0.23 17.97 -1.34
CA MET A 97 0.09 16.69 -0.66
C MET A 97 1.17 16.84 0.43
N ALA A 98 2.01 17.87 0.35
CA ALA A 98 3.03 18.13 1.39
C ALA A 98 2.43 18.66 2.70
N GLY A 99 1.24 19.30 2.69
CA GLY A 99 0.71 19.94 3.87
C GLY A 99 -0.80 19.90 4.04
N GLU A 100 -1.57 20.21 3.00
CA GLU A 100 -3.00 20.47 3.11
C GLU A 100 -3.87 19.23 2.96
N VAL A 101 -3.45 18.28 2.14
CA VAL A 101 -4.18 17.05 1.82
C VAL A 101 -3.39 15.85 2.28
N SER A 102 -3.92 15.07 3.21
CA SER A 102 -3.25 13.89 3.77
C SER A 102 -3.41 12.70 2.84
N VAL A 103 -2.57 12.65 1.80
CA VAL A 103 -2.52 11.54 0.83
C VAL A 103 -1.58 10.43 1.30
N TRP A 104 -0.52 10.79 2.00
CA TRP A 104 0.52 9.88 2.49
C TRP A 104 0.37 9.64 3.98
N TYR A 105 0.47 8.38 4.43
CA TYR A 105 0.37 8.08 5.85
C TYR A 105 1.02 6.75 6.22
N TRP A 106 1.53 6.67 7.44
CA TRP A 106 1.80 5.45 8.13
C TRP A 106 0.48 4.82 8.56
N HIS A 107 0.17 3.64 8.06
CA HIS A 107 -0.97 2.84 8.49
C HIS A 107 -0.52 1.90 9.59
N VAL A 108 -0.90 2.18 10.81
CA VAL A 108 -0.62 1.39 12.00
C VAL A 108 -1.86 0.60 12.35
N ARG A 109 -1.72 -0.70 12.45
CA ARG A 109 -2.79 -1.62 12.79
C ARG A 109 -2.43 -2.37 14.05
N PHE A 110 -3.36 -2.43 15.04
CA PHE A 110 -3.28 -3.26 16.22
C PHE A 110 -4.38 -4.30 16.15
N PHE A 111 -4.03 -5.57 16.23
CA PHE A 111 -4.96 -6.68 16.05
C PHE A 111 -4.59 -7.86 16.94
N ARG A 112 -5.55 -8.72 17.22
CA ARG A 112 -5.34 -10.03 17.86
C ARG A 112 -5.75 -11.14 16.90
N PRO A 113 -4.92 -12.19 16.71
CA PRO A 113 -5.30 -13.33 15.91
C PRO A 113 -6.61 -13.98 16.39
N GLY A 114 -7.51 -14.27 15.46
CA GLY A 114 -8.80 -14.89 15.76
C GLY A 114 -9.83 -13.97 16.43
N GLN A 115 -9.59 -12.66 16.48
CA GLN A 115 -10.52 -11.66 17.03
C GLN A 115 -10.81 -10.60 15.98
N LYS A 116 -12.09 -10.25 15.79
CA LYS A 116 -12.51 -9.21 14.83
C LYS A 116 -12.11 -7.82 15.29
N GLU A 117 -12.05 -7.59 16.60
CA GLU A 117 -11.73 -6.27 17.15
C GLU A 117 -10.30 -5.89 16.84
N GLU A 118 -10.14 -4.76 16.14
CA GLU A 118 -8.85 -4.19 15.81
C GLU A 118 -8.90 -2.67 15.74
N PHE A 119 -7.74 -2.05 15.93
CA PHE A 119 -7.58 -0.61 15.81
C PHE A 119 -6.64 -0.30 14.65
N GLN A 120 -7.03 0.68 13.84
CA GLN A 120 -6.19 1.19 12.77
C GLN A 120 -6.01 2.69 12.97
N VAL A 121 -4.77 3.14 12.90
CA VAL A 121 -4.42 4.56 13.08
C VAL A 121 -3.59 5.00 11.87
N ARG A 122 -3.94 6.15 11.31
CA ARG A 122 -3.21 6.77 10.21
C ARG A 122 -2.43 7.97 10.73
N VAL A 123 -1.11 7.95 10.54
CA VAL A 123 -0.20 9.02 10.97
C VAL A 123 0.48 9.59 9.74
N SER A 124 0.39 10.89 9.52
CA SER A 124 1.05 11.56 8.37
C SER A 124 2.57 11.48 8.48
N PRO A 125 3.32 11.72 7.40
CA PRO A 125 4.78 11.82 7.44
C PRO A 125 5.31 12.87 8.43
N ALA A 126 4.51 13.90 8.72
CA ALA A 126 4.82 14.94 9.71
C ALA A 126 4.49 14.55 11.17
N GLY A 127 3.90 13.36 11.39
CA GLY A 127 3.53 12.87 12.73
C GLY A 127 2.12 13.28 13.18
N ARG A 128 1.33 13.94 12.34
CA ARG A 128 -0.06 14.31 12.65
C ARG A 128 -0.97 13.09 12.49
N LEU A 129 -1.90 12.92 13.42
CA LEU A 129 -2.98 11.96 13.28
C LEU A 129 -3.91 12.42 12.14
N VAL A 130 -4.20 11.53 11.19
CA VAL A 130 -5.04 11.80 10.01
C VAL A 130 -6.19 10.83 9.85
N GLY A 131 -6.29 9.87 10.76
CA GLY A 131 -7.42 8.95 10.82
C GLY A 131 -7.26 7.90 11.89
N THR A 132 -8.39 7.40 12.36
CA THR A 132 -8.49 6.25 13.25
C THR A 132 -9.71 5.43 12.88
N THR A 133 -9.63 4.12 13.01
CA THR A 133 -10.74 3.20 12.79
C THR A 133 -10.72 2.17 13.88
N HIS A 134 -11.85 1.98 14.53
CA HIS A 134 -12.09 0.89 15.47
C HIS A 134 -13.02 -0.11 14.80
N VAL A 135 -12.53 -1.30 14.52
CA VAL A 135 -13.34 -2.38 13.95
C VAL A 135 -13.93 -3.19 15.08
N LEU A 136 -15.26 -3.28 15.11
CA LEU A 136 -16.02 -3.98 16.14
C LEU A 136 -16.82 -5.15 15.58
N GLU A 137 -17.10 -6.12 16.42
CA GLU A 137 -18.09 -7.15 16.10
C GLU A 137 -19.47 -6.52 15.92
N GLU A 138 -20.25 -7.01 14.95
CA GLU A 138 -21.58 -6.48 14.67
C GLU A 138 -22.55 -6.66 15.83
N ALA A 139 -22.42 -7.78 16.54
CA ALA A 139 -23.26 -8.12 17.70
C ALA A 139 -22.80 -7.47 19.01
N ARG A 140 -21.69 -6.67 19.01
CA ARG A 140 -21.22 -5.96 20.19
C ARG A 140 -22.30 -5.03 20.71
N GLU A 141 -22.54 -5.08 22.01
CA GLU A 141 -23.51 -4.23 22.70
C GLU A 141 -23.09 -2.76 22.70
N GLY A 142 -24.06 -1.86 22.58
CA GLY A 142 -23.86 -0.42 22.63
C GLY A 142 -25.18 0.33 22.71
N ALA A 143 -25.11 1.64 22.85
CA ALA A 143 -26.29 2.48 22.90
C ALA A 143 -26.99 2.60 21.51
N GLN A 144 -28.25 2.96 21.54
CA GLN A 144 -29.03 3.31 20.36
C GLN A 144 -29.34 4.81 20.37
N LEU A 145 -28.31 5.62 20.20
CA LEU A 145 -28.47 7.07 20.20
C LEU A 145 -29.29 7.54 19.00
N ASP A 146 -30.08 8.58 19.21
CA ASP A 146 -30.63 9.35 18.12
C ASP A 146 -29.55 10.18 17.40
N ARG A 147 -29.94 10.80 16.29
CA ARG A 147 -29.01 11.57 15.45
C ARG A 147 -28.32 12.70 16.20
N GLU A 148 -29.07 13.46 17.01
CA GLU A 148 -28.54 14.65 17.67
C GLU A 148 -27.57 14.27 18.79
N ALA A 149 -27.90 13.28 19.62
CA ALA A 149 -27.02 12.77 20.66
C ALA A 149 -25.74 12.15 20.06
N ALA A 150 -25.86 11.38 18.98
CA ALA A 150 -24.71 10.79 18.29
C ALA A 150 -23.82 11.86 17.65
N ARG A 151 -24.42 12.90 17.05
CA ARG A 151 -23.66 14.05 16.51
C ARG A 151 -22.93 14.78 17.61
N ALA A 152 -23.56 15.05 18.73
CA ALA A 152 -22.90 15.70 19.88
C ALA A 152 -21.68 14.89 20.37
N ALA A 153 -21.79 13.55 20.40
CA ALA A 153 -20.66 12.67 20.72
C ALA A 153 -19.53 12.78 19.70
N ALA A 154 -19.85 12.85 18.39
CA ALA A 154 -18.88 13.03 17.33
C ALA A 154 -18.15 14.38 17.43
N GLU A 155 -18.88 15.48 17.66
CA GLU A 155 -18.30 16.82 17.83
C GLU A 155 -17.41 16.89 19.09
N ALA A 156 -17.85 16.32 20.21
CA ALA A 156 -17.05 16.22 21.43
C ALA A 156 -15.73 15.45 21.19
N PHE A 157 -15.77 14.34 20.45
CA PHE A 157 -14.57 13.59 20.05
C PHE A 157 -13.62 14.45 19.20
N LEU A 158 -14.15 15.13 18.18
CA LEU A 158 -13.35 15.97 17.29
C LEU A 158 -12.65 17.09 18.08
N LEU A 159 -13.33 17.74 19.02
CA LEU A 159 -12.77 18.83 19.80
C LEU A 159 -11.77 18.36 20.86
N THR A 160 -12.08 17.28 21.58
CA THR A 160 -11.29 16.87 22.75
C THR A 160 -10.21 15.85 22.44
N ARG A 161 -10.48 14.88 21.58
CA ARG A 161 -9.61 13.74 21.28
C ARG A 161 -8.82 13.94 20.00
N TYR A 162 -9.51 14.30 18.93
CA TYR A 162 -8.88 14.54 17.63
C TYR A 162 -8.25 15.93 17.52
N ARG A 163 -8.75 16.89 18.34
CA ARG A 163 -8.31 18.30 18.40
C ARG A 163 -8.46 19.02 17.06
N ALA A 164 -9.55 18.74 16.35
CA ALA A 164 -9.90 19.44 15.12
C ALA A 164 -10.40 20.86 15.41
N ASN A 165 -10.03 21.81 14.56
CA ASN A 165 -10.62 23.12 14.56
C ASN A 165 -11.97 23.11 13.79
N LEU A 166 -13.07 22.76 14.47
CA LEU A 166 -14.39 22.67 13.85
C LEU A 166 -14.88 24.00 13.25
N ALA A 167 -14.36 25.15 13.68
CA ALA A 167 -14.69 26.43 13.08
C ALA A 167 -14.24 26.54 11.62
N ALA A 168 -13.30 25.69 11.19
CA ALA A 168 -12.84 25.63 9.80
C ALA A 168 -13.65 24.65 8.91
N TYR A 169 -14.72 24.07 9.44
CA TYR A 169 -15.52 23.04 8.75
C TYR A 169 -17.01 23.38 8.77
N ASP A 170 -17.71 22.98 7.74
CA ASP A 170 -19.17 22.98 7.68
C ASP A 170 -19.69 21.56 7.84
N TYR A 171 -20.66 21.38 8.73
CA TYR A 171 -21.34 20.11 8.88
C TYR A 171 -22.25 19.83 7.66
N LEU A 172 -22.24 18.60 7.14
CA LEU A 172 -23.06 18.14 6.03
C LEU A 172 -24.19 17.24 6.54
N PRO A 173 -25.37 17.81 6.89
CA PRO A 173 -26.46 17.03 7.46
C PRO A 173 -27.02 15.97 6.51
N GLU A 174 -26.95 16.17 5.21
CA GLU A 174 -27.38 15.24 4.16
C GLU A 174 -26.49 13.99 4.05
N GLU A 175 -25.26 14.05 4.55
CA GLU A 175 -24.35 12.91 4.58
C GLU A 175 -24.36 12.13 5.91
N ALA A 176 -25.20 12.55 6.85
CA ALA A 176 -25.37 11.78 8.08
C ALA A 176 -26.08 10.45 7.79
N ASN A 177 -25.44 9.36 8.16
CA ASN A 177 -25.96 8.03 7.92
C ASN A 177 -25.96 7.18 9.19
N SER A 178 -27.00 6.35 9.36
CA SER A 178 -27.07 5.39 10.47
C SER A 178 -27.10 3.96 9.94
N ILE A 179 -26.48 3.07 10.69
CA ILE A 179 -26.48 1.64 10.46
C ILE A 179 -27.02 0.96 11.71
N GLU A 180 -28.17 0.31 11.59
CA GLU A 180 -28.72 -0.53 12.64
C GLU A 180 -27.88 -1.80 12.77
N ARG A 181 -27.37 -2.05 13.99
CA ARG A 181 -26.70 -3.28 14.38
C ARG A 181 -27.61 -4.10 15.30
N PRO A 182 -27.38 -5.42 15.46
CA PRO A 182 -28.25 -6.25 16.30
C PRO A 182 -28.46 -5.72 17.73
N LYS A 183 -27.47 -5.03 18.31
CA LYS A 183 -27.49 -4.55 19.70
C LYS A 183 -27.03 -3.10 19.87
N ARG A 184 -26.87 -2.33 18.82
CA ARG A 184 -26.50 -0.91 18.84
C ARG A 184 -26.92 -0.22 17.56
N ARG A 185 -26.86 1.10 17.56
CA ARG A 185 -26.94 1.91 16.34
C ARG A 185 -25.63 2.63 16.12
N ASP A 186 -25.06 2.48 14.93
CA ASP A 186 -23.84 3.18 14.54
C ASP A 186 -24.22 4.38 13.67
N TRP A 187 -23.47 5.48 13.81
CA TRP A 187 -23.66 6.71 13.03
C TRP A 187 -22.38 7.11 12.33
N SER A 188 -22.51 7.76 11.18
CA SER A 188 -21.42 8.50 10.54
C SER A 188 -21.85 9.93 10.24
N PHE A 189 -20.95 10.87 10.51
CA PHE A 189 -21.15 12.30 10.27
C PHE A 189 -19.99 12.84 9.49
N THR A 190 -20.26 13.76 8.55
CA THR A 190 -19.24 14.34 7.67
C THR A 190 -19.24 15.86 7.80
N TRP A 191 -18.05 16.43 7.80
CA TRP A 191 -17.79 17.85 7.74
C TRP A 191 -16.92 18.16 6.54
N GLU A 192 -17.17 19.29 5.85
CA GLU A 192 -16.40 19.75 4.71
C GLU A 192 -15.56 20.97 5.11
N ARG A 193 -14.29 20.99 4.75
CA ARG A 193 -13.37 22.08 5.07
C ARG A 193 -13.75 23.35 4.29
N ARG A 194 -14.01 24.45 5.00
CA ARG A 194 -14.38 25.75 4.42
C ARG A 194 -13.27 26.29 3.54
N GLY A 195 -13.68 26.81 2.39
CA GLY A 195 -12.76 27.53 1.50
C GLY A 195 -11.69 26.68 0.85
N PHE A 196 -11.75 25.35 0.98
CA PHE A 196 -10.81 24.44 0.35
C PHE A 196 -11.48 23.56 -0.72
N LYS A 197 -10.98 23.66 -1.95
CA LYS A 197 -11.26 22.72 -3.03
C LYS A 197 -10.01 22.53 -3.88
N ALA A 198 -9.65 21.31 -4.14
CA ALA A 198 -8.68 20.97 -5.17
C ALA A 198 -9.45 20.75 -6.47
N LYS A 199 -9.56 21.78 -7.32
CA LYS A 199 -10.50 21.87 -8.45
C LYS A 199 -11.94 21.63 -7.97
N ASP A 200 -12.52 20.42 -8.18
CA ASP A 200 -13.89 20.08 -7.78
C ASP A 200 -13.94 19.17 -6.54
N ALA A 201 -12.80 18.76 -6.00
CA ALA A 201 -12.71 17.87 -4.86
C ALA A 201 -12.56 18.65 -3.55
N PRO A 202 -13.58 18.65 -2.67
CA PRO A 202 -13.47 19.21 -1.33
C PRO A 202 -12.69 18.27 -0.40
N TYR A 203 -12.12 18.84 0.67
CA TYR A 203 -11.48 18.07 1.74
C TYR A 203 -12.45 17.89 2.91
N ARG A 204 -12.61 16.65 3.35
CA ARG A 204 -13.64 16.28 4.31
C ARG A 204 -13.07 15.54 5.51
N LEU A 205 -13.82 15.63 6.59
CA LEU A 205 -13.59 14.95 7.84
C LEU A 205 -14.83 14.12 8.18
N ARG A 206 -14.68 12.81 8.32
CA ARG A 206 -15.77 11.90 8.70
C ARG A 206 -15.51 11.33 10.08
N VAL A 207 -16.54 11.23 10.90
CA VAL A 207 -16.51 10.59 12.22
C VAL A 207 -17.50 9.44 12.25
N ILE A 208 -17.08 8.33 12.84
CA ILE A 208 -17.92 7.15 13.09
C ILE A 208 -18.16 7.05 14.58
N VAL A 209 -19.43 6.87 14.94
CA VAL A 209 -19.88 6.68 16.32
C VAL A 209 -20.49 5.29 16.43
N HIS A 210 -19.85 4.40 17.18
CA HIS A 210 -20.35 3.07 17.47
C HIS A 210 -21.17 3.11 18.77
N GLY A 211 -22.51 3.03 18.64
CA GLY A 211 -23.40 3.21 19.80
C GLY A 211 -23.28 4.62 20.37
N ASN A 212 -22.60 4.77 21.52
CA ASN A 212 -22.33 6.08 22.16
C ASN A 212 -20.84 6.48 22.15
N GLN A 213 -20.01 5.72 21.50
CA GLN A 213 -18.57 5.95 21.46
C GLN A 213 -18.12 6.42 20.08
N ALA A 214 -17.67 7.66 19.96
CA ALA A 214 -17.00 8.17 18.78
C ALA A 214 -15.53 7.71 18.81
N ASP A 215 -15.14 6.81 17.90
CA ASP A 215 -13.82 6.16 17.89
C ASP A 215 -13.26 5.92 16.48
N GLY A 216 -14.05 6.24 15.45
CA GLY A 216 -13.60 6.29 14.06
C GLY A 216 -13.54 7.72 13.54
N CYS A 217 -12.44 8.07 12.86
CA CYS A 217 -12.30 9.37 12.21
C CYS A 217 -11.37 9.26 11.01
N GLU A 218 -11.68 9.95 9.93
CA GLU A 218 -10.79 10.03 8.76
C GLU A 218 -10.88 11.37 8.06
N GLU A 219 -9.74 11.89 7.67
CA GLU A 219 -9.62 12.99 6.74
C GLU A 219 -9.43 12.44 5.32
N PHE A 220 -10.13 12.99 4.33
CA PHE A 220 -10.01 12.53 2.95
C PHE A 220 -10.38 13.61 1.94
N LEU A 221 -9.80 13.52 0.75
CA LEU A 221 -10.22 14.29 -0.40
C LEU A 221 -11.42 13.58 -1.06
N LYS A 222 -12.57 14.26 -1.15
CA LYS A 222 -13.75 13.68 -1.83
C LYS A 222 -13.59 13.84 -3.34
N VAL A 223 -12.96 12.87 -3.96
CA VAL A 223 -12.83 12.80 -5.43
C VAL A 223 -14.23 12.71 -6.05
N PRO A 224 -14.54 13.48 -7.11
CA PRO A 224 -15.83 13.42 -7.79
C PRO A 224 -16.10 12.03 -8.39
N GLU A 225 -17.27 11.48 -8.15
CA GLU A 225 -17.64 10.13 -8.60
C GLU A 225 -17.63 9.97 -10.12
N ALA A 226 -17.98 11.04 -10.86
CA ALA A 226 -17.90 11.03 -12.31
C ALA A 226 -16.47 10.81 -12.80
N TRP A 227 -15.51 11.54 -12.20
CA TRP A 227 -14.10 11.39 -12.49
C TRP A 227 -13.59 9.97 -12.15
N GLU A 228 -13.99 9.45 -11.01
CA GLU A 228 -13.59 8.12 -10.57
C GLU A 228 -14.09 7.03 -11.53
N ARG A 229 -15.34 7.11 -11.98
CA ARG A 229 -15.90 6.20 -13.00
C ARG A 229 -15.15 6.27 -14.33
N ASP A 230 -14.84 7.48 -14.80
CA ASP A 230 -14.11 7.66 -16.05
C ASP A 230 -12.66 7.13 -15.93
N PHE A 231 -12.03 7.37 -14.81
CA PHE A 231 -10.70 6.83 -14.53
C PHE A 231 -10.69 5.30 -14.46
N GLN A 232 -11.70 4.67 -13.82
CA GLN A 232 -11.82 3.22 -13.79
C GLN A 232 -12.06 2.63 -15.19
N ARG A 233 -12.83 3.32 -16.04
CA ARG A 233 -13.02 2.89 -17.45
C ARG A 233 -11.71 2.89 -18.22
N LEU A 234 -10.89 3.93 -18.06
CA LEU A 234 -9.57 4.00 -18.69
C LEU A 234 -8.65 2.87 -18.19
N ARG A 235 -8.66 2.59 -16.89
CA ARG A 235 -7.86 1.50 -16.31
C ARG A 235 -8.30 0.12 -16.80
N SER A 236 -9.59 -0.13 -16.92
CA SER A 236 -10.08 -1.42 -17.41
C SER A 236 -9.64 -1.70 -18.85
N SER A 237 -9.56 -0.66 -19.70
CA SER A 237 -8.99 -0.79 -21.03
C SER A 237 -7.51 -1.18 -20.99
N ASN A 238 -6.71 -0.55 -20.10
CA ASN A 238 -5.29 -0.90 -19.94
C ASN A 238 -5.11 -2.35 -19.46
N THR A 239 -5.96 -2.83 -18.57
CA THR A 239 -5.95 -4.23 -18.11
C THR A 239 -6.16 -5.22 -19.26
N LEU A 240 -7.03 -4.88 -20.21
CA LEU A 240 -7.20 -5.70 -21.41
C LEU A 240 -5.89 -5.80 -22.23
N TYR A 241 -5.21 -4.66 -22.41
CA TYR A 241 -3.90 -4.65 -23.11
C TYR A 241 -2.83 -5.43 -22.34
N GLU A 242 -2.83 -5.38 -21.01
CA GLU A 242 -1.95 -6.20 -20.17
C GLU A 242 -2.17 -7.70 -20.40
N TYR A 243 -3.41 -8.17 -20.47
CA TYR A 243 -3.72 -9.58 -20.81
C TYR A 243 -3.27 -9.95 -22.23
N ILE A 244 -3.46 -9.06 -23.19
CA ILE A 244 -2.97 -9.29 -24.57
C ILE A 244 -1.44 -9.41 -24.58
N ALA A 245 -0.75 -8.58 -23.78
CA ALA A 245 0.72 -8.62 -23.68
C ALA A 245 1.26 -9.90 -23.04
N VAL A 246 0.45 -10.64 -22.26
CA VAL A 246 0.84 -11.93 -21.68
C VAL A 246 1.03 -13.01 -22.76
N ALA A 247 0.28 -12.97 -23.87
CA ALA A 247 0.37 -13.97 -24.94
C ALA A 247 1.77 -14.08 -25.57
N PRO A 248 2.44 -12.98 -25.99
CA PRO A 248 3.84 -13.02 -26.46
C PRO A 248 4.81 -13.57 -25.39
N TYR A 249 4.60 -13.23 -24.13
CA TYR A 249 5.40 -13.77 -23.02
C TYR A 249 5.26 -15.29 -22.92
N ALA A 250 4.05 -15.81 -22.98
CA ALA A 250 3.79 -17.24 -22.93
C ALA A 250 4.42 -17.97 -24.13
N LEU A 251 4.31 -17.40 -25.34
CA LEU A 251 4.94 -17.94 -26.55
C LEU A 251 6.47 -17.95 -26.45
N LEU A 252 7.08 -16.85 -25.97
CA LEU A 252 8.53 -16.76 -25.77
C LEU A 252 9.02 -17.82 -24.77
N HIS A 253 8.35 -17.99 -23.66
CA HIS A 253 8.71 -18.99 -22.64
C HIS A 253 8.47 -20.41 -23.15
N GLY A 254 7.42 -20.65 -23.93
CA GLY A 254 7.18 -21.92 -24.59
C GLY A 254 8.28 -22.27 -25.58
N ALA A 255 8.71 -21.31 -26.41
CA ALA A 255 9.84 -21.47 -27.33
C ALA A 255 11.16 -21.75 -26.59
N LEU A 256 11.42 -21.01 -25.50
CA LEU A 256 12.58 -21.22 -24.64
C LEU A 256 12.60 -22.62 -24.04
N LEU A 257 11.48 -23.08 -23.50
CA LEU A 257 11.35 -24.45 -22.96
C LEU A 257 11.57 -25.51 -24.04
N TRP A 258 11.08 -25.29 -25.26
CA TRP A 258 11.33 -26.15 -26.40
C TRP A 258 12.82 -26.23 -26.73
N VAL A 259 13.51 -25.10 -26.84
CA VAL A 259 14.95 -25.05 -27.09
C VAL A 259 15.72 -25.78 -25.98
N LEU A 260 15.38 -25.56 -24.72
CA LEU A 260 16.00 -26.23 -23.60
C LEU A 260 15.80 -27.73 -23.62
N PHE A 261 14.61 -28.19 -23.98
CA PHE A 261 14.33 -29.62 -24.15
C PHE A 261 15.22 -30.24 -25.20
N GLU A 262 15.34 -29.55 -26.38
CA GLU A 262 16.16 -30.02 -27.45
C GLU A 262 17.67 -30.04 -27.15
N LEU A 263 18.16 -28.96 -26.46
CA LEU A 263 19.56 -28.91 -25.99
C LEU A 263 19.84 -29.97 -24.91
N GLY A 264 18.87 -30.24 -24.06
CA GLY A 264 18.94 -31.31 -23.06
C GLY A 264 19.06 -32.67 -23.70
N ARG A 265 18.27 -32.96 -24.71
CA ARG A 265 18.36 -34.20 -25.48
C ARG A 265 19.74 -34.40 -26.17
N ARG A 266 20.37 -33.30 -26.57
CA ARG A 266 21.71 -33.32 -27.18
C ARG A 266 22.86 -33.41 -26.20
N GLY A 267 22.57 -33.32 -24.87
CA GLY A 267 23.57 -33.39 -23.82
C GLY A 267 24.54 -32.22 -23.75
N ILE A 268 24.16 -31.05 -24.32
CA ILE A 268 25.03 -29.86 -24.45
C ILE A 268 24.97 -28.99 -23.20
N ILE A 269 23.97 -29.19 -22.31
CA ILE A 269 23.67 -28.28 -21.21
C ILE A 269 24.71 -28.40 -20.08
N ARG A 270 25.27 -27.26 -19.65
CA ARG A 270 26.17 -27.13 -18.49
C ARG A 270 25.40 -26.93 -17.17
N TRP A 271 24.71 -27.93 -16.71
CA TRP A 271 23.81 -27.85 -15.53
C TRP A 271 24.46 -27.32 -14.26
N ARG A 272 25.76 -27.63 -14.00
CA ARG A 272 26.41 -27.25 -12.74
C ARG A 272 26.48 -25.75 -12.50
N GLY A 273 26.82 -24.95 -13.53
CA GLY A 273 26.87 -23.50 -13.46
C GLY A 273 25.47 -22.88 -13.33
N ALA A 274 24.58 -23.34 -14.20
CA ALA A 274 23.20 -22.88 -14.24
C ALA A 274 22.45 -23.12 -12.92
N LEU A 275 22.59 -24.31 -12.32
CA LEU A 275 21.98 -24.65 -11.02
C LEU A 275 22.57 -23.83 -9.86
N LYS A 276 23.89 -23.54 -9.87
CA LYS A 276 24.50 -22.70 -8.84
C LYS A 276 23.92 -21.27 -8.88
N LEU A 277 23.84 -20.67 -10.07
CA LEU A 277 23.26 -19.34 -10.24
C LEU A 277 21.76 -19.32 -9.89
N GLY A 278 21.02 -20.33 -10.35
CA GLY A 278 19.60 -20.44 -10.00
C GLY A 278 19.36 -20.56 -8.48
N LEU A 279 20.20 -21.33 -7.79
CA LEU A 279 20.14 -21.44 -6.34
C LEU A 279 20.41 -20.10 -5.64
N VAL A 280 21.45 -19.36 -6.09
CA VAL A 280 21.76 -18.02 -5.56
C VAL A 280 20.56 -17.10 -5.73
N LEU A 281 19.95 -17.06 -6.91
CA LEU A 281 18.80 -16.21 -7.17
C LEU A 281 17.54 -16.66 -6.41
N ALA A 282 17.34 -17.98 -6.22
CA ALA A 282 16.27 -18.48 -5.37
C ALA A 282 16.41 -18.00 -3.92
N VAL A 283 17.62 -18.04 -3.37
CA VAL A 283 17.92 -17.54 -2.02
C VAL A 283 17.74 -16.04 -1.93
N LEU A 284 18.22 -15.27 -2.91
CA LEU A 284 18.04 -13.81 -2.95
C LEU A 284 16.55 -13.43 -3.05
N PHE A 285 15.78 -14.15 -3.85
CA PHE A 285 14.34 -13.95 -3.97
C PHE A 285 13.62 -14.23 -2.64
N PHE A 286 13.97 -15.34 -1.99
CA PHE A 286 13.43 -15.64 -0.67
C PHE A 286 13.80 -14.58 0.37
N ALA A 287 15.03 -14.09 0.36
CA ALA A 287 15.46 -13.00 1.24
C ALA A 287 14.70 -11.70 0.96
N MET A 288 14.44 -11.37 -0.31
CA MET A 288 13.60 -10.24 -0.71
C MET A 288 12.19 -10.38 -0.15
N TYR A 289 11.58 -11.55 -0.31
CA TYR A 289 10.24 -11.81 0.23
C TYR A 289 10.21 -11.72 1.76
N ALA A 290 11.25 -12.23 2.44
CA ALA A 290 11.38 -12.09 3.88
C ALA A 290 11.49 -10.62 4.33
N ASN A 291 12.13 -9.77 3.53
CA ASN A 291 12.20 -8.32 3.77
C ASN A 291 10.83 -7.63 3.61
N GLU A 292 9.95 -8.18 2.78
CA GLU A 292 8.57 -7.69 2.59
C GLU A 292 7.60 -8.14 3.70
N TRP A 293 8.07 -8.93 4.67
CA TRP A 293 7.25 -9.46 5.75
C TRP A 293 6.34 -8.44 6.47
N PRO A 294 6.76 -7.18 6.74
CA PRO A 294 5.87 -6.17 7.32
C PRO A 294 4.65 -5.86 6.45
N LEU A 295 4.79 -5.89 5.11
CA LEU A 295 3.69 -5.67 4.16
C LEU A 295 2.73 -6.86 4.17
N GLU A 296 3.27 -8.07 4.13
CA GLU A 296 2.48 -9.31 4.21
C GLU A 296 1.67 -9.35 5.51
N ARG A 297 2.30 -9.07 6.65
CA ARG A 297 1.64 -9.05 7.95
C ARG A 297 0.53 -7.99 8.04
N ALA A 298 0.67 -6.85 7.35
CA ALA A 298 -0.36 -5.83 7.30
C ALA A 298 -1.63 -6.31 6.57
N GLY A 299 -1.50 -7.30 5.68
CA GLY A 299 -2.61 -7.94 4.95
C GLY A 299 -3.23 -9.14 5.67
N TYR A 300 -2.81 -9.47 6.90
CA TYR A 300 -3.40 -10.60 7.63
C TYR A 300 -4.88 -10.37 7.96
N ASP A 301 -5.72 -11.35 7.59
CA ASP A 301 -7.14 -11.37 7.96
C ASP A 301 -7.33 -12.08 9.30
N THR A 302 -7.83 -11.36 10.29
CA THR A 302 -8.05 -11.88 11.65
C THR A 302 -9.10 -12.98 11.74
N ASN A 303 -9.92 -13.17 10.71
CA ASN A 303 -10.85 -14.30 10.62
C ASN A 303 -10.15 -15.62 10.29
N SER A 304 -8.89 -15.56 9.83
CA SER A 304 -8.10 -16.72 9.45
C SER A 304 -7.19 -17.19 10.61
N SER A 305 -6.81 -18.47 10.60
CA SER A 305 -5.78 -18.97 11.51
C SER A 305 -4.44 -18.27 11.25
N TYR A 306 -3.86 -17.64 12.28
CA TYR A 306 -2.57 -16.97 12.16
C TYR A 306 -1.44 -17.95 11.81
N ALA A 307 -1.45 -19.15 12.39
CA ALA A 307 -0.49 -20.19 12.04
C ALA A 307 -0.64 -20.63 10.57
N GLY A 308 -1.89 -20.79 10.09
CA GLY A 308 -2.18 -21.09 8.68
C GLY A 308 -1.70 -19.95 7.74
N PHE A 309 -1.91 -18.71 8.13
CA PHE A 309 -1.40 -17.55 7.40
C PHE A 309 0.14 -17.57 7.33
N LEU A 310 0.85 -17.78 8.44
CA LEU A 310 2.31 -17.86 8.46
C LEU A 310 2.82 -18.97 7.54
N VAL A 311 2.28 -20.20 7.69
CA VAL A 311 2.70 -21.36 6.89
C VAL A 311 2.44 -21.11 5.41
N SER A 312 1.26 -20.61 5.04
CA SER A 312 0.91 -20.36 3.64
C SER A 312 1.85 -19.32 2.98
N ARG A 313 2.22 -18.27 3.71
CA ARG A 313 3.15 -17.23 3.20
C ARG A 313 4.58 -17.76 3.07
N MET A 314 5.05 -18.56 4.02
CA MET A 314 6.38 -19.20 3.94
C MET A 314 6.45 -20.21 2.79
N VAL A 315 5.42 -21.03 2.63
CA VAL A 315 5.34 -21.99 1.51
C VAL A 315 5.31 -21.26 0.17
N LEU A 316 4.52 -20.19 0.06
CA LEU A 316 4.45 -19.37 -1.17
C LEU A 316 5.83 -18.76 -1.49
N ALA A 317 6.51 -18.18 -0.51
CA ALA A 317 7.85 -17.62 -0.69
C ALA A 317 8.86 -18.68 -1.17
N ALA A 318 8.83 -19.87 -0.58
CA ALA A 318 9.70 -20.96 -0.98
C ALA A 318 9.39 -21.45 -2.42
N LEU A 319 8.12 -21.62 -2.76
CA LEU A 319 7.71 -22.05 -4.10
C LEU A 319 8.08 -21.01 -5.17
N LEU A 320 7.87 -19.73 -4.90
CA LEU A 320 8.26 -18.65 -5.81
C LEU A 320 9.78 -18.57 -5.97
N GLY A 321 10.54 -18.69 -4.88
CA GLY A 321 11.99 -18.73 -4.92
C GLY A 321 12.51 -19.91 -5.74
N ILE A 322 11.95 -21.10 -5.56
CA ILE A 322 12.28 -22.28 -6.36
C ILE A 322 11.93 -22.04 -7.84
N ALA A 323 10.76 -21.50 -8.13
CA ALA A 323 10.34 -21.23 -9.51
C ALA A 323 11.30 -20.24 -10.20
N VAL A 324 11.68 -19.16 -9.55
CA VAL A 324 12.67 -18.19 -10.06
C VAL A 324 14.02 -18.88 -10.30
N GLY A 325 14.49 -19.65 -9.33
CA GLY A 325 15.74 -20.40 -9.46
C GLY A 325 15.75 -21.39 -10.62
N LEU A 326 14.64 -22.10 -10.82
CA LEU A 326 14.49 -23.03 -11.96
C LEU A 326 14.46 -22.29 -13.30
N VAL A 327 13.68 -21.20 -13.43
CA VAL A 327 13.60 -20.40 -14.67
C VAL A 327 15.00 -19.90 -15.04
N VAL A 328 15.73 -19.34 -14.08
CA VAL A 328 17.10 -18.84 -14.35
C VAL A 328 18.06 -19.98 -14.67
N SER A 329 17.99 -21.10 -13.94
CA SER A 329 18.82 -22.25 -14.25
C SER A 329 18.59 -22.76 -15.67
N LEU A 330 17.33 -22.79 -16.10
CA LEU A 330 16.96 -23.21 -17.45
C LEU A 330 17.43 -22.20 -18.53
N THR A 331 17.23 -20.89 -18.30
CA THR A 331 17.69 -19.87 -19.25
C THR A 331 19.20 -19.87 -19.44
N MET A 332 19.95 -19.98 -18.34
CA MET A 332 21.42 -20.01 -18.39
C MET A 332 21.99 -21.34 -18.88
N ALA A 333 21.22 -22.41 -18.83
CA ALA A 333 21.62 -23.71 -19.38
C ALA A 333 21.47 -23.77 -20.90
N GLY A 334 20.56 -22.94 -21.48
CA GLY A 334 20.28 -22.89 -22.92
C GLY A 334 21.09 -21.84 -23.69
N GLY A 335 21.76 -20.92 -23.02
CA GLY A 335 22.69 -19.95 -23.62
C GLY A 335 24.11 -20.38 -23.41
#